data_6803405c6ff2275c8246f80b312aae4d
#
_entry.id   6803405c6ff2275c8246f80b312aae4d
#
_cell.length_a   1.000
_cell.length_b   1.000
_cell.length_c   1.000
_cell.angle_alpha   90.00
_cell.angle_beta   90.00
_cell.angle_gamma   90.00
#
_symmetry.space_group_name_H-M   'P 1'
#
loop_
_entity.id
_entity.type
_entity.pdbx_description
1 polymer ?
#
loop_
_entity_poly.entity_id
_entity_poly.type
_entity_poly.pdbx_seq_one_letter_code
_entity_poly.pdbx_strand_id
1 'polypeptide(L)'
;MHELIAFPEGGFAFLKGVFPYSQGVVALPGFAIERARFARPLPVAEGFRRIADHLAALGRPKTAFCACELRAPKPFSFAGFREFNKGYVAVLEEWGLYRNDLNPVARSNVAPEIDPPAEPSFYAFSYTVPAADAAPSFVVAGSGEWPEGGRFPQDIVARGDTSTAGMRTKASWVLEMMESRMLGLGRFAWSRATAVQIYTAFQFPVDEIARRAGSSLVWQYCCPPIVGLDYEMDLRALSLERVLAA
;
A
#
# COMPACT_ATOMS: atom_id res chain seq x y z
N MET A 1 -4.15 -16.31 -11.23
CA MET A 1 -5.55 -15.85 -11.04
C MET A 1 -5.63 -15.28 -9.63
N HIS A 2 -6.11 -14.04 -9.45
CA HIS A 2 -6.25 -13.45 -8.12
C HIS A 2 -7.44 -14.07 -7.38
N GLU A 3 -7.25 -14.33 -6.09
CA GLU A 3 -8.32 -14.77 -5.19
C GLU A 3 -8.82 -13.56 -4.40
N LEU A 4 -10.06 -13.13 -4.67
CA LEU A 4 -10.74 -12.04 -3.95
C LEU A 4 -11.53 -12.65 -2.80
N ILE A 5 -11.21 -12.25 -1.58
CA ILE A 5 -11.79 -12.79 -0.34
C ILE A 5 -12.59 -11.70 0.35
N ALA A 6 -13.86 -11.96 0.65
CA ALA A 6 -14.69 -11.04 1.41
C ALA A 6 -14.30 -11.02 2.90
N PHE A 7 -14.27 -9.83 3.48
CA PHE A 7 -14.04 -9.58 4.90
C PHE A 7 -15.19 -8.69 5.46
N PRO A 8 -16.36 -9.27 5.70
CA PRO A 8 -17.58 -8.52 6.03
C PRO A 8 -17.46 -7.70 7.31
N GLU A 9 -16.75 -8.20 8.33
CA GLU A 9 -16.55 -7.51 9.61
C GLU A 9 -15.81 -6.18 9.42
N GLY A 10 -14.98 -6.09 8.38
CA GLY A 10 -14.27 -4.86 7.99
C GLY A 10 -15.06 -4.00 7.00
N GLY A 11 -16.05 -4.54 6.31
CA GLY A 11 -16.78 -3.87 5.24
C GLY A 11 -16.02 -3.78 3.93
N PHE A 12 -15.08 -4.72 3.66
CA PHE A 12 -14.29 -4.76 2.43
C PHE A 12 -14.00 -6.20 1.98
N ALA A 13 -13.50 -6.34 0.76
CA ALA A 13 -12.88 -7.55 0.25
C ALA A 13 -11.42 -7.26 -0.10
N PHE A 14 -10.57 -8.29 -0.11
CA PHE A 14 -9.15 -8.15 -0.38
C PHE A 14 -8.64 -9.21 -1.35
N LEU A 15 -7.62 -8.87 -2.11
CA LEU A 15 -6.86 -9.83 -2.91
C LEU A 15 -5.84 -10.52 -2.01
N LYS A 16 -5.86 -11.85 -2.00
CA LYS A 16 -4.87 -12.63 -1.27
C LYS A 16 -3.46 -12.25 -1.69
N GLY A 17 -2.65 -11.89 -0.74
CA GLY A 17 -1.25 -11.54 -0.89
C GLY A 17 -0.34 -12.48 -0.12
N VAL A 18 0.70 -11.92 0.46
CA VAL A 18 1.71 -12.61 1.26
C VAL A 18 1.53 -12.33 2.76
N PHE A 19 2.30 -12.97 3.62
CA PHE A 19 2.23 -12.83 5.07
C PHE A 19 2.03 -11.39 5.59
N PRO A 20 2.79 -10.36 5.14
CA PRO A 20 2.68 -9.03 5.75
C PRO A 20 1.59 -8.12 5.18
N TYR A 21 0.93 -8.47 4.06
CA TYR A 21 -0.10 -7.62 3.43
C TYR A 21 -0.91 -8.36 2.36
N SER A 22 -2.10 -7.82 2.04
CA SER A 22 -2.87 -8.18 0.85
C SER A 22 -2.40 -7.39 -0.37
N GLN A 23 -2.71 -7.87 -1.57
CA GLN A 23 -2.35 -7.17 -2.82
C GLN A 23 -3.21 -5.92 -3.08
N GLY A 24 -4.33 -5.79 -2.37
CA GLY A 24 -5.22 -4.65 -2.46
C GLY A 24 -6.58 -4.95 -1.82
N VAL A 25 -7.37 -3.91 -1.65
CA VAL A 25 -8.69 -3.97 -1.01
C VAL A 25 -9.72 -3.19 -1.80
N VAL A 26 -10.98 -3.62 -1.74
CA VAL A 26 -12.13 -2.92 -2.32
C VAL A 26 -13.27 -2.89 -1.31
N ALA A 27 -13.96 -1.76 -1.20
CA ALA A 27 -15.14 -1.64 -0.33
C ALA A 27 -16.23 -2.60 -0.78
N LEU A 28 -16.91 -3.25 0.19
CA LEU A 28 -18.14 -3.99 -0.06
C LEU A 28 -19.32 -3.04 -0.31
N PRO A 29 -20.38 -3.48 -1.00
CA PRO A 29 -21.61 -2.70 -1.13
C PRO A 29 -22.09 -2.15 0.23
N GLY A 30 -22.49 -0.89 0.28
CA GLY A 30 -22.88 -0.20 1.51
C GLY A 30 -21.72 0.40 2.31
N PHE A 31 -20.49 0.31 1.79
CA PHE A 31 -19.31 0.91 2.40
C PHE A 31 -18.51 1.74 1.39
N ALA A 32 -17.72 2.69 1.92
CA ALA A 32 -16.66 3.38 1.19
C ALA A 32 -15.35 3.26 1.97
N ILE A 33 -14.23 3.33 1.26
CA ILE A 33 -12.91 3.46 1.89
C ILE A 33 -12.55 4.95 1.94
N GLU A 34 -12.19 5.42 3.11
CA GLU A 34 -11.60 6.74 3.35
C GLU A 34 -10.13 6.60 3.73
N ARG A 35 -9.36 7.66 3.50
CA ARG A 35 -7.94 7.72 3.88
C ARG A 35 -7.70 8.87 4.84
N ALA A 36 -6.92 8.61 5.88
CA ALA A 36 -6.38 9.61 6.79
C ALA A 36 -4.85 9.59 6.75
N ARG A 37 -4.24 10.77 6.58
CA ARG A 37 -2.79 10.96 6.65
C ARG A 37 -2.46 11.70 7.93
N PHE A 38 -1.47 11.25 8.66
CA PHE A 38 -0.94 12.01 9.80
C PHE A 38 -0.18 13.25 9.29
N ALA A 39 -0.29 14.37 9.99
CA ALA A 39 0.45 15.59 9.67
C ALA A 39 1.97 15.34 9.69
N ARG A 40 2.42 14.44 10.58
CA ARG A 40 3.79 13.91 10.64
C ARG A 40 3.71 12.38 10.80
N PRO A 41 4.66 11.62 10.25
CA PRO A 41 4.72 10.18 10.49
C PRO A 41 4.79 9.89 11.99
N LEU A 42 4.06 8.86 12.44
CA LEU A 42 4.03 8.41 13.84
C LEU A 42 4.69 7.04 13.97
N PRO A 43 5.55 6.81 14.98
CA PRO A 43 6.09 5.49 15.27
C PRO A 43 5.01 4.41 15.24
N VAL A 44 5.34 3.20 14.77
CA VAL A 44 4.32 2.17 14.51
C VAL A 44 3.39 1.92 15.70
N ALA A 45 3.92 1.82 16.91
CA ALA A 45 3.10 1.59 18.11
C ALA A 45 2.14 2.76 18.39
N GLU A 46 2.63 3.99 18.29
CA GLU A 46 1.82 5.21 18.46
C GLU A 46 0.79 5.32 17.32
N GLY A 47 1.19 5.04 16.09
CA GLY A 47 0.31 5.05 14.93
C GLY A 47 -0.87 4.08 15.10
N PHE A 48 -0.64 2.85 15.53
CA PHE A 48 -1.72 1.90 15.82
C PHE A 48 -2.67 2.43 16.90
N ARG A 49 -2.15 3.00 17.98
CA ARG A 49 -2.98 3.61 19.03
C ARG A 49 -3.86 4.72 18.46
N ARG A 50 -3.30 5.65 17.68
CA ARG A 50 -4.03 6.77 17.07
C ARG A 50 -5.05 6.31 16.04
N ILE A 51 -4.74 5.24 15.28
CA ILE A 51 -5.69 4.61 14.35
C ILE A 51 -6.87 4.02 15.13
N ALA A 52 -6.61 3.29 16.22
CA ALA A 52 -7.65 2.72 17.07
C ALA A 52 -8.56 3.81 17.65
N ASP A 53 -7.99 4.91 18.17
CA ASP A 53 -8.73 6.05 18.71
C ASP A 53 -9.62 6.71 17.62
N HIS A 54 -9.05 6.89 16.42
CA HIS A 54 -9.78 7.45 15.28
C HIS A 54 -10.97 6.57 14.86
N LEU A 55 -10.76 5.26 14.75
CA LEU A 55 -11.83 4.33 14.42
C LEU A 55 -12.92 4.30 15.49
N ALA A 56 -12.54 4.31 16.77
CA ALA A 56 -13.47 4.37 17.88
C ALA A 56 -14.31 5.66 17.86
N ALA A 57 -13.70 6.81 17.57
CA ALA A 57 -14.40 8.09 17.43
C ALA A 57 -15.41 8.11 16.28
N LEU A 58 -15.20 7.28 15.25
CA LEU A 58 -16.13 7.08 14.13
C LEU A 58 -17.16 5.95 14.39
N GLY A 59 -17.14 5.31 15.56
CA GLY A 59 -17.97 4.14 15.84
C GLY A 59 -17.61 2.93 14.98
N ARG A 60 -16.36 2.86 14.47
CA ARG A 60 -15.91 1.75 13.63
C ARG A 60 -15.06 0.76 14.43
N PRO A 61 -15.20 -0.56 14.17
CA PRO A 61 -14.33 -1.56 14.79
C PRO A 61 -12.91 -1.46 14.23
N LYS A 62 -11.93 -1.99 14.95
CA LYS A 62 -10.53 -2.10 14.47
C LYS A 62 -10.42 -2.87 13.15
N THR A 63 -11.32 -3.82 12.91
CA THR A 63 -11.41 -4.57 11.65
C THR A 63 -11.78 -3.73 10.44
N ALA A 64 -12.22 -2.47 10.61
CA ALA A 64 -12.42 -1.54 9.51
C ALA A 64 -11.11 -0.98 8.92
N PHE A 65 -9.96 -1.14 9.59
CA PHE A 65 -8.65 -0.80 9.09
C PHE A 65 -8.28 -1.71 7.90
N CYS A 66 -8.20 -1.16 6.70
CA CYS A 66 -8.07 -1.95 5.47
C CYS A 66 -6.78 -1.71 4.68
N ALA A 67 -6.12 -0.56 4.87
CA ALA A 67 -4.84 -0.30 4.21
C ALA A 67 -3.96 0.67 5.03
N CYS A 68 -2.65 0.67 4.76
CA CYS A 68 -1.74 1.66 5.34
C CYS A 68 -0.53 1.96 4.45
N GLU A 69 0.08 3.10 4.75
CA GLU A 69 1.32 3.57 4.16
C GLU A 69 2.34 3.78 5.29
N LEU A 70 3.43 3.04 5.22
CA LEU A 70 4.53 3.16 6.18
C LEU A 70 5.70 3.93 5.59
N ARG A 71 6.50 4.51 6.47
CA ARG A 71 7.78 5.13 6.16
C ARG A 71 8.84 4.55 7.09
N ALA A 72 9.97 4.14 6.51
CA ALA A 72 11.12 3.61 7.24
C ALA A 72 12.28 4.62 7.24
N PRO A 73 13.20 4.58 8.23
CA PRO A 73 14.39 5.44 8.25
C PRO A 73 15.31 5.24 7.05
N LYS A 74 15.36 4.01 6.55
CA LYS A 74 16.14 3.53 5.40
C LYS A 74 15.60 2.20 4.93
N PRO A 75 15.94 1.74 3.71
CA PRO A 75 15.61 0.39 3.28
C PRO A 75 16.15 -0.66 4.23
N PHE A 76 15.36 -1.67 4.52
CA PHE A 76 15.74 -2.81 5.35
C PHE A 76 16.61 -3.80 4.56
N SER A 77 17.45 -4.56 5.25
CA SER A 77 17.88 -5.84 4.70
C SER A 77 16.66 -6.77 4.56
N PHE A 78 16.73 -7.78 3.69
CA PHE A 78 15.63 -8.74 3.53
C PHE A 78 15.24 -9.43 4.85
N ALA A 79 16.24 -9.81 5.65
CA ALA A 79 16.01 -10.39 6.98
C ALA A 79 15.37 -9.38 7.95
N GLY A 80 15.85 -8.13 7.96
CA GLY A 80 15.29 -7.05 8.79
C GLY A 80 13.84 -6.72 8.42
N PHE A 81 13.50 -6.75 7.14
CA PHE A 81 12.14 -6.55 6.68
C PHE A 81 11.20 -7.67 7.16
N ARG A 82 11.68 -8.91 7.12
CA ARG A 82 10.91 -10.05 7.66
C ARG A 82 10.67 -9.93 9.17
N GLU A 83 11.68 -9.49 9.92
CA GLU A 83 11.55 -9.32 11.37
C GLU A 83 10.60 -8.17 11.72
N PHE A 84 10.73 -7.02 11.05
CA PHE A 84 9.79 -5.91 11.18
C PHE A 84 8.34 -6.37 10.92
N ASN A 85 8.12 -7.17 9.89
CA ASN A 85 6.80 -7.67 9.52
C ASN A 85 6.17 -8.56 10.59
N LYS A 86 6.94 -9.34 11.36
CA LYS A 86 6.38 -10.14 12.46
C LYS A 86 5.73 -9.26 13.52
N GLY A 87 6.42 -8.20 13.96
CA GLY A 87 5.87 -7.27 14.95
C GLY A 87 4.63 -6.53 14.44
N TYR A 88 4.65 -6.11 13.17
CA TYR A 88 3.50 -5.47 12.53
C TYR A 88 2.28 -6.41 12.46
N VAL A 89 2.46 -7.65 12.00
CA VAL A 89 1.37 -8.62 11.84
C VAL A 89 0.83 -9.08 13.19
N ALA A 90 1.63 -9.16 14.24
CA ALA A 90 1.17 -9.49 15.59
C ALA A 90 0.06 -8.53 16.07
N VAL A 91 0.18 -7.23 15.77
CA VAL A 91 -0.88 -6.25 16.09
C VAL A 91 -2.12 -6.48 15.23
N LEU A 92 -1.98 -6.84 13.96
CA LEU A 92 -3.13 -7.18 13.11
C LEU A 92 -3.87 -8.43 13.62
N GLU A 93 -3.15 -9.40 14.17
CA GLU A 93 -3.72 -10.58 14.81
C GLU A 93 -4.51 -10.21 16.07
N GLU A 94 -3.95 -9.38 16.95
CA GLU A 94 -4.66 -8.82 18.12
C GLU A 94 -5.92 -8.04 17.74
N TRP A 95 -5.90 -7.36 16.61
CA TRP A 95 -7.06 -6.63 16.08
C TRP A 95 -8.08 -7.53 15.39
N GLY A 96 -7.80 -8.82 15.25
CA GLY A 96 -8.64 -9.80 14.58
C GLY A 96 -8.67 -9.64 13.06
N LEU A 97 -7.66 -8.98 12.48
CA LEU A 97 -7.48 -8.83 11.04
C LEU A 97 -6.74 -10.04 10.47
N TYR A 98 -5.52 -10.33 10.95
CA TYR A 98 -4.77 -11.49 10.49
C TYR A 98 -5.34 -12.77 11.09
N ARG A 99 -5.82 -13.70 10.25
CA ARG A 99 -6.41 -14.99 10.66
C ARG A 99 -6.13 -16.05 9.59
N ASN A 100 -5.87 -17.27 10.02
CA ASN A 100 -5.71 -18.43 9.13
C ASN A 100 -4.71 -18.19 7.98
N ASP A 101 -3.57 -17.57 8.30
CA ASP A 101 -2.53 -17.20 7.33
C ASP A 101 -3.00 -16.23 6.22
N LEU A 102 -4.09 -15.50 6.45
CA LEU A 102 -4.62 -14.47 5.58
C LEU A 102 -4.46 -13.09 6.21
N ASN A 103 -3.84 -12.18 5.49
CA ASN A 103 -3.72 -10.77 5.85
C ASN A 103 -4.63 -9.94 4.93
N PRO A 104 -5.70 -9.31 5.45
CA PRO A 104 -6.62 -8.54 4.63
C PRO A 104 -6.15 -7.11 4.36
N VAL A 105 -5.10 -6.62 5.05
CA VAL A 105 -4.69 -5.22 5.00
C VAL A 105 -3.72 -4.98 3.85
N ALA A 106 -4.05 -4.07 2.94
CA ALA A 106 -3.14 -3.60 1.91
C ALA A 106 -2.06 -2.67 2.52
N ARG A 107 -0.84 -2.69 1.98
CA ARG A 107 0.24 -1.87 2.54
C ARG A 107 1.23 -1.42 1.48
N SER A 108 1.68 -0.17 1.59
CA SER A 108 2.91 0.34 1.00
C SER A 108 3.90 0.66 2.11
N ASN A 109 5.19 0.42 1.87
CA ASN A 109 6.24 0.77 2.83
C ASN A 109 7.46 1.26 2.06
N VAL A 110 7.94 2.46 2.34
CA VAL A 110 9.06 3.07 1.62
C VAL A 110 9.97 3.84 2.56
N ALA A 111 11.18 4.13 2.12
CA ALA A 111 12.15 4.93 2.86
C ALA A 111 12.37 6.28 2.14
N PRO A 112 11.87 7.41 2.70
CA PRO A 112 12.14 8.74 2.16
C PRO A 112 13.63 9.05 2.14
N GLU A 113 14.12 9.65 1.05
CA GLU A 113 15.50 10.12 0.93
C GLU A 113 15.72 11.47 1.64
N ILE A 114 14.64 12.23 1.83
CA ILE A 114 14.68 13.52 2.52
C ILE A 114 13.77 13.44 3.73
N ASP A 115 14.28 13.86 4.89
CA ASP A 115 13.59 13.89 6.18
C ASP A 115 12.92 12.55 6.55
N PRO A 116 13.67 11.42 6.52
CA PRO A 116 13.11 10.14 6.93
C PRO A 116 12.77 10.14 8.42
N PRO A 117 11.76 9.37 8.85
CA PRO A 117 11.45 9.24 10.27
C PRO A 117 12.59 8.54 11.02
N ALA A 118 12.73 8.79 12.32
CA ALA A 118 13.78 8.18 13.14
C ALA A 118 13.62 6.64 13.28
N GLU A 119 12.40 6.14 13.16
CA GLU A 119 12.03 4.73 13.24
C GLU A 119 10.86 4.42 12.30
N PRO A 120 10.56 3.13 11.99
CA PRO A 120 9.42 2.78 11.16
C PRO A 120 8.14 3.39 11.68
N SER A 121 7.40 4.09 10.82
CA SER A 121 6.31 4.97 11.19
C SER A 121 5.14 4.86 10.23
N PHE A 122 3.91 5.05 10.73
CA PHE A 122 2.72 5.27 9.89
C PHE A 122 2.74 6.67 9.30
N TYR A 123 2.57 6.74 7.99
CA TYR A 123 2.34 7.99 7.25
C TYR A 123 0.85 8.23 7.03
N ALA A 124 0.13 7.18 6.60
CA ALA A 124 -1.29 7.23 6.34
C ALA A 124 -1.92 5.85 6.57
N PHE A 125 -3.24 5.84 6.71
CA PHE A 125 -4.04 4.63 6.78
C PHE A 125 -5.38 4.81 6.09
N SER A 126 -6.01 3.70 5.68
CA SER A 126 -7.35 3.68 5.10
C SER A 126 -8.26 2.76 5.89
N TYR A 127 -9.52 3.11 5.92
CA TYR A 127 -10.54 2.41 6.69
C TYR A 127 -11.89 2.52 6.00
N THR A 128 -12.79 1.58 6.30
CA THR A 128 -14.13 1.60 5.74
C THR A 128 -15.11 2.39 6.60
N VAL A 129 -16.03 3.07 5.95
CA VAL A 129 -17.19 3.74 6.58
C VAL A 129 -18.48 3.30 5.88
N PRO A 130 -19.64 3.26 6.57
CA PRO A 130 -20.93 3.03 5.93
C PRO A 130 -21.21 4.13 4.90
N ALA A 131 -21.64 3.74 3.70
CA ALA A 131 -21.92 4.67 2.60
C ALA A 131 -22.83 3.97 1.56
N ALA A 132 -24.14 4.14 1.68
CA ALA A 132 -25.14 3.39 0.93
C ALA A 132 -25.01 3.53 -0.60
N ASP A 133 -24.70 4.73 -1.10
CA ASP A 133 -24.65 5.05 -2.53
C ASP A 133 -23.24 5.42 -3.03
N ALA A 134 -22.21 4.99 -2.31
CA ALA A 134 -20.84 5.31 -2.71
C ALA A 134 -20.43 4.58 -3.99
N ALA A 135 -19.73 5.29 -4.87
CA ALA A 135 -19.01 4.62 -5.96
C ALA A 135 -17.96 3.65 -5.38
N PRO A 136 -17.69 2.52 -6.04
CA PRO A 136 -16.68 1.57 -5.58
C PRO A 136 -15.35 2.26 -5.33
N SER A 137 -14.83 2.12 -4.11
CA SER A 137 -13.53 2.62 -3.68
C SER A 137 -12.57 1.47 -3.42
N PHE A 138 -11.31 1.66 -3.76
CA PHE A 138 -10.29 0.61 -3.62
C PHE A 138 -8.90 1.19 -3.35
N VAL A 139 -8.02 0.35 -2.81
CA VAL A 139 -6.58 0.62 -2.65
C VAL A 139 -5.81 -0.58 -3.19
N VAL A 140 -4.85 -0.35 -4.06
CA VAL A 140 -3.87 -1.34 -4.51
C VAL A 140 -2.60 -1.15 -3.69
N ALA A 141 -2.15 -2.23 -3.07
CA ALA A 141 -0.93 -2.25 -2.25
C ALA A 141 0.33 -1.90 -3.05
N GLY A 142 1.35 -1.42 -2.38
CA GLY A 142 2.66 -1.22 -2.97
C GLY A 142 3.22 -2.48 -3.61
N SER A 143 3.86 -2.30 -4.76
CA SER A 143 4.62 -3.35 -5.43
C SER A 143 5.94 -2.77 -5.91
N GLY A 144 7.03 -3.34 -5.41
CA GLY A 144 8.35 -3.15 -6.01
C GLY A 144 8.54 -4.05 -7.22
N GLU A 145 9.65 -3.92 -7.91
CA GLU A 145 10.03 -4.69 -9.09
C GLU A 145 10.54 -6.11 -8.77
N TRP A 146 9.82 -6.81 -7.89
CA TRP A 146 10.12 -8.18 -7.49
C TRP A 146 8.84 -9.00 -7.36
N PRO A 147 8.75 -10.18 -8.04
CA PRO A 147 7.58 -11.04 -7.95
C PRO A 147 7.33 -11.53 -6.52
N GLU A 148 6.10 -11.42 -6.03
CA GLU A 148 5.72 -12.01 -4.74
C GLU A 148 5.98 -13.52 -4.72
N GLY A 149 6.71 -13.97 -3.68
CA GLY A 149 7.13 -15.37 -3.58
C GLY A 149 8.34 -15.75 -4.44
N GLY A 150 8.88 -14.82 -5.22
CA GLY A 150 10.12 -15.00 -5.97
C GLY A 150 11.34 -15.13 -5.05
N ARG A 151 12.45 -15.65 -5.61
CA ARG A 151 13.72 -15.76 -4.88
C ARG A 151 14.36 -14.38 -4.78
N PHE A 152 14.60 -13.94 -3.58
CA PHE A 152 15.29 -12.69 -3.33
C PHE A 152 16.80 -12.92 -3.12
N PRO A 153 17.69 -12.16 -3.77
CA PRO A 153 17.47 -11.05 -4.71
C PRO A 153 17.49 -11.47 -6.20
N GLN A 154 17.48 -12.77 -6.50
CA GLN A 154 17.73 -13.31 -7.86
C GLN A 154 16.65 -12.90 -8.86
N ASP A 155 15.40 -12.87 -8.43
CA ASP A 155 14.24 -12.62 -9.31
C ASP A 155 13.82 -11.13 -9.35
N ILE A 156 14.67 -10.21 -8.84
CA ILE A 156 14.45 -8.76 -9.00
C ILE A 156 14.59 -8.39 -10.47
N VAL A 157 13.57 -7.71 -11.00
CA VAL A 157 13.53 -7.27 -12.41
C VAL A 157 14.60 -6.22 -12.69
N ALA A 158 15.41 -6.40 -13.73
CA ALA A 158 16.52 -5.53 -14.08
C ALA A 158 17.41 -5.15 -12.87
N ARG A 159 17.72 -6.14 -12.04
CA ARG A 159 18.43 -5.98 -10.77
C ARG A 159 19.72 -5.17 -10.94
N GLY A 160 19.84 -4.09 -10.14
CA GLY A 160 21.01 -3.21 -10.12
C GLY A 160 21.17 -2.31 -11.35
N ASP A 161 20.27 -2.41 -12.34
CA ASP A 161 20.27 -1.50 -13.49
C ASP A 161 19.38 -0.30 -13.22
N THR A 162 20.01 0.84 -12.92
CA THR A 162 19.35 2.15 -12.71
C THR A 162 19.47 3.06 -13.94
N SER A 163 19.96 2.54 -15.08
CA SER A 163 19.92 3.27 -16.34
C SER A 163 18.49 3.55 -16.80
N THR A 164 18.32 4.47 -17.75
CA THR A 164 17.00 4.77 -18.33
C THR A 164 16.30 3.52 -18.85
N ALA A 165 17.03 2.57 -19.44
CA ALA A 165 16.49 1.31 -19.95
C ALA A 165 16.10 0.38 -18.80
N GLY A 166 16.93 0.23 -17.77
CA GLY A 166 16.65 -0.56 -16.58
C GLY A 166 15.43 -0.04 -15.83
N MET A 167 15.37 1.26 -15.58
CA MET A 167 14.24 1.89 -14.91
C MET A 167 12.93 1.78 -15.72
N ARG A 168 12.99 1.84 -17.07
CA ARG A 168 11.83 1.58 -17.92
C ARG A 168 11.34 0.14 -17.76
N THR A 169 12.24 -0.84 -17.73
CA THR A 169 11.90 -2.25 -17.53
C THR A 169 11.22 -2.48 -16.16
N LYS A 170 11.78 -1.91 -15.08
CA LYS A 170 11.21 -1.98 -13.74
C LYS A 170 9.81 -1.35 -13.68
N ALA A 171 9.67 -0.13 -14.17
CA ALA A 171 8.41 0.61 -14.19
C ALA A 171 7.33 -0.12 -15.01
N SER A 172 7.67 -0.66 -16.18
CA SER A 172 6.73 -1.42 -17.01
C SER A 172 6.22 -2.67 -16.28
N TRP A 173 7.12 -3.41 -15.64
CA TRP A 173 6.76 -4.59 -14.87
C TRP A 173 5.81 -4.25 -13.70
N VAL A 174 6.11 -3.18 -12.95
CA VAL A 174 5.27 -2.75 -11.83
C VAL A 174 3.91 -2.23 -12.33
N LEU A 175 3.85 -1.52 -13.47
CA LEU A 175 2.59 -1.12 -14.11
C LEU A 175 1.69 -2.32 -14.42
N GLU A 176 2.25 -3.40 -14.96
CA GLU A 176 1.51 -4.64 -15.22
C GLU A 176 0.96 -5.26 -13.93
N MET A 177 1.73 -5.20 -12.84
CA MET A 177 1.25 -5.64 -11.51
C MET A 177 0.08 -4.78 -11.02
N MET A 178 0.16 -3.46 -11.15
CA MET A 178 -0.93 -2.56 -10.78
C MET A 178 -2.21 -2.87 -11.58
N GLU A 179 -2.10 -3.05 -12.90
CA GLU A 179 -3.23 -3.41 -13.77
C GLU A 179 -3.83 -4.77 -13.38
N SER A 180 -2.98 -5.76 -13.15
CA SER A 180 -3.42 -7.10 -12.74
C SER A 180 -4.20 -7.07 -11.43
N ARG A 181 -3.74 -6.29 -10.43
CA ARG A 181 -4.41 -6.13 -9.15
C ARG A 181 -5.73 -5.35 -9.27
N MET A 182 -5.77 -4.28 -10.07
CA MET A 182 -7.02 -3.55 -10.36
C MET A 182 -8.07 -4.45 -11.02
N LEU A 183 -7.66 -5.30 -11.95
CA LEU A 183 -8.54 -6.27 -12.59
C LEU A 183 -9.07 -7.31 -11.57
N GLY A 184 -8.23 -7.75 -10.66
CA GLY A 184 -8.59 -8.68 -9.59
C GLY A 184 -9.59 -8.10 -8.57
N LEU A 185 -9.47 -6.80 -8.24
CA LEU A 185 -10.32 -6.12 -7.26
C LEU A 185 -11.74 -5.86 -7.79
N GLY A 186 -11.94 -5.66 -9.09
CA GLY A 186 -13.27 -5.33 -9.63
C GLY A 186 -13.25 -4.87 -11.07
N ARG A 187 -12.24 -5.28 -11.85
CA ARG A 187 -12.03 -4.85 -13.25
C ARG A 187 -11.93 -3.33 -13.41
N PHE A 188 -11.25 -2.69 -12.46
CA PHE A 188 -11.03 -1.25 -12.48
C PHE A 188 -10.00 -0.88 -13.56
N ALA A 189 -10.12 0.36 -14.05
CA ALA A 189 -9.20 0.96 -15.01
C ALA A 189 -8.48 2.18 -14.39
N TRP A 190 -7.37 2.60 -14.98
CA TRP A 190 -6.59 3.77 -14.57
C TRP A 190 -7.43 5.05 -14.40
N SER A 191 -8.45 5.23 -15.24
CA SER A 191 -9.37 6.38 -15.17
C SER A 191 -10.17 6.47 -13.87
N ARG A 192 -10.18 5.41 -13.06
CA ARG A 192 -10.80 5.39 -11.73
C ARG A 192 -9.87 5.83 -10.62
N ALA A 193 -8.55 5.79 -10.84
CA ALA A 193 -7.58 6.16 -9.83
C ALA A 193 -7.68 7.65 -9.48
N THR A 194 -7.79 7.97 -8.20
CA THR A 194 -7.75 9.34 -7.65
C THR A 194 -6.34 9.73 -7.22
N ALA A 195 -5.47 8.76 -6.99
CA ALA A 195 -4.05 8.95 -6.76
C ALA A 195 -3.26 7.73 -7.21
N VAL A 196 -2.13 7.98 -7.87
CA VAL A 196 -1.11 7.01 -8.24
C VAL A 196 0.20 7.51 -7.67
N GLN A 197 0.85 6.72 -6.82
CA GLN A 197 2.09 7.09 -6.18
C GLN A 197 3.25 6.26 -6.73
N ILE A 198 4.33 6.93 -7.08
CA ILE A 198 5.60 6.33 -7.49
C ILE A 198 6.65 6.67 -6.45
N TYR A 199 7.41 5.67 -6.07
CA TYR A 199 8.47 5.74 -5.08
C TYR A 199 9.77 5.28 -5.74
N THR A 200 10.65 6.22 -6.01
CA THR A 200 11.99 5.95 -6.53
C THR A 200 12.89 7.15 -6.30
N ALA A 201 14.18 6.90 -6.08
CA ALA A 201 15.23 7.91 -6.06
C ALA A 201 15.86 8.13 -7.44
N PHE A 202 15.43 7.39 -8.45
CA PHE A 202 16.00 7.41 -9.81
C PHE A 202 15.04 8.03 -10.81
N GLN A 203 15.59 8.52 -11.93
CA GLN A 203 14.80 8.95 -13.07
C GLN A 203 14.10 7.74 -13.70
N PHE A 204 12.86 7.90 -14.11
CA PHE A 204 12.02 6.85 -14.69
C PHE A 204 11.18 7.42 -15.85
N PRO A 205 10.52 6.60 -16.69
CA PRO A 205 9.76 7.08 -17.85
C PRO A 205 8.43 7.75 -17.44
N VAL A 206 8.53 8.95 -16.88
CA VAL A 206 7.39 9.73 -16.31
C VAL A 206 6.25 9.85 -17.31
N ASP A 207 6.56 10.19 -18.56
CA ASP A 207 5.53 10.44 -19.60
C ASP A 207 4.76 9.17 -19.98
N GLU A 208 5.39 8.00 -19.96
CA GLU A 208 4.72 6.73 -20.25
C GLU A 208 3.71 6.39 -19.14
N ILE A 209 4.09 6.65 -17.91
CA ILE A 209 3.25 6.40 -16.75
C ILE A 209 2.14 7.45 -16.63
N ALA A 210 2.47 8.74 -16.82
CA ALA A 210 1.51 9.84 -16.77
C ALA A 210 0.41 9.71 -17.83
N ARG A 211 0.71 9.18 -19.02
CA ARG A 211 -0.31 8.88 -20.04
C ARG A 211 -1.34 7.85 -19.58
N ARG A 212 -0.97 6.92 -18.69
CA ARG A 212 -1.90 5.94 -18.09
C ARG A 212 -2.58 6.48 -16.84
N ALA A 213 -1.80 7.03 -15.92
CA ALA A 213 -2.24 7.49 -14.62
C ALA A 213 -2.96 8.86 -14.64
N GLY A 214 -2.79 9.63 -15.71
CA GLY A 214 -3.36 10.98 -15.81
C GLY A 214 -2.75 11.95 -14.81
N SER A 215 -3.53 12.96 -14.43
CA SER A 215 -3.11 14.01 -13.47
C SER A 215 -3.03 13.56 -12.01
N SER A 216 -3.40 12.31 -11.72
CA SER A 216 -3.37 11.75 -10.35
C SER A 216 -1.99 11.23 -9.92
N LEU A 217 -0.96 11.39 -10.79
CA LEU A 217 0.40 10.91 -10.53
C LEU A 217 1.13 11.79 -9.53
N VAL A 218 1.70 11.16 -8.51
CA VAL A 218 2.59 11.78 -7.52
C VAL A 218 3.89 10.99 -7.45
N TRP A 219 5.02 11.63 -7.74
CA TRP A 219 6.34 11.07 -7.52
C TRP A 219 6.86 11.47 -6.14
N GLN A 220 7.16 10.49 -5.33
CA GLN A 220 7.81 10.66 -4.03
C GLN A 220 9.27 10.20 -4.13
N TYR A 221 10.19 11.07 -3.72
CA TYR A 221 11.62 10.78 -3.70
C TYR A 221 11.95 9.85 -2.53
N CYS A 222 11.73 8.56 -2.74
CA CYS A 222 11.85 7.51 -1.74
C CYS A 222 12.51 6.28 -2.36
N CYS A 223 13.19 5.48 -1.55
CA CYS A 223 13.54 4.11 -1.92
C CYS A 223 12.42 3.13 -1.52
N PRO A 224 12.21 2.03 -2.26
CA PRO A 224 11.43 0.88 -1.79
C PRO A 224 11.95 0.32 -0.47
N PRO A 225 11.17 -0.51 0.26
CA PRO A 225 11.48 -0.85 1.65
C PRO A 225 12.64 -1.83 1.81
N ILE A 226 13.10 -2.49 0.75
CA ILE A 226 14.14 -3.54 0.83
C ILE A 226 15.33 -3.13 -0.02
N VAL A 227 16.53 -3.24 0.54
CA VAL A 227 17.79 -2.97 -0.18
C VAL A 227 17.86 -3.81 -1.46
N GLY A 228 18.12 -3.15 -2.60
CA GLY A 228 18.23 -3.77 -3.92
C GLY A 228 16.99 -3.61 -4.79
N LEU A 229 15.89 -3.08 -4.26
CA LEU A 229 14.76 -2.58 -5.04
C LEU A 229 14.94 -1.08 -5.30
N ASP A 230 14.59 -0.62 -6.50
CA ASP A 230 14.80 0.76 -6.95
C ASP A 230 13.50 1.48 -7.34
N TYR A 231 12.39 0.75 -7.49
CA TYR A 231 11.12 1.29 -7.96
C TYR A 231 9.92 0.61 -7.28
N GLU A 232 8.96 1.39 -6.81
CA GLU A 232 7.69 0.89 -6.25
C GLU A 232 6.54 1.80 -6.69
N MET A 233 5.34 1.23 -6.82
CA MET A 233 4.10 1.98 -7.02
C MET A 233 3.01 1.45 -6.13
N ASP A 234 2.09 2.35 -5.74
CA ASP A 234 0.74 2.03 -5.29
C ASP A 234 -0.29 2.95 -5.96
N LEU A 235 -1.56 2.63 -5.82
CA LEU A 235 -2.63 3.49 -6.29
C LEU A 235 -3.93 3.27 -5.50
N ARG A 236 -4.83 4.25 -5.60
CA ARG A 236 -6.13 4.19 -4.96
C ARG A 236 -7.21 4.96 -5.72
N ALA A 237 -8.46 4.62 -5.46
CA ALA A 237 -9.65 5.34 -5.89
C ALA A 237 -10.53 5.61 -4.66
N LEU A 238 -10.45 6.82 -4.12
CA LEU A 238 -11.13 7.24 -2.90
C LEU A 238 -11.81 8.59 -3.12
N SER A 239 -12.97 8.79 -2.49
CA SER A 239 -13.70 10.06 -2.56
C SER A 239 -13.29 11.04 -1.46
N LEU A 240 -12.69 10.56 -0.39
CA LEU A 240 -12.30 11.38 0.75
C LEU A 240 -10.92 11.02 1.29
N GLU A 241 -10.07 12.03 1.36
CA GLU A 241 -8.79 11.97 2.06
C GLU A 241 -8.71 13.15 3.03
N ARG A 242 -8.22 12.89 4.23
CA ARG A 242 -8.08 13.92 5.27
C ARG A 242 -6.70 13.93 5.90
N VAL A 243 -6.32 15.06 6.48
CA VAL A 243 -5.10 15.19 7.31
C VAL A 243 -5.52 15.23 8.76
N LEU A 244 -4.95 14.37 9.57
CA LEU A 244 -5.13 14.38 11.02
C LEU A 244 -4.02 15.22 11.65
N ALA A 245 -4.40 16.15 12.52
CA ALA A 245 -3.44 16.86 13.35
C ALA A 245 -2.66 15.85 14.22
N ALA A 246 -1.41 16.17 14.50
CA ALA A 246 -0.55 15.38 15.37
C ALA A 246 -1.05 15.41 16.82
#